data_9acedb536c4bd9bf4f083bbe60cf01ee
#
_entry.id   9acedb536c4bd9bf4f083bbe60cf01ee
#
_cell.length_a   1.000
_cell.length_b   1.000
_cell.length_c   1.000
_cell.angle_alpha   90.00
_cell.angle_beta   90.00
_cell.angle_gamma   90.00
#
_symmetry.space_group_name_H-M   'P 1'
#
loop_
_entity.id
_entity.type
_entity.pdbx_description
1 polymer ?
#
loop_
_entity_poly.entity_id
_entity_poly.type
_entity_poly.pdbx_seq_one_letter_code
_entity_poly.pdbx_strand_id
1 'polypeptide(L)'
;MRKLLLIITMLLATMGIKAQENYINYNMFNPDTCFTLQYPDVFYWDLNQDGTDDIYYYLVWNSAGGYMTYMKPLANWEWSNSIRIDQYHRHPLTDTTLIDESLYWESGSSFINLYDSPEWWLFAFRYQAEDGIHYAWMHFSSIGYCSCCVSGMGYCTLPDQPIRWGQTELLSIAESDTNSLFATVHPNPTTGQITIIGENLQKAEVSNMLGQQVLSVQGSGNELYVDMAALPAGVYFVAVTNEEGRKCVQKVVRD
;
A
#
# COMPACT_ATOMS: atom_id res chain seq x y z
N MET A 1 -54.41 11.93 19.72
CA MET A 1 -53.77 10.61 19.78
C MET A 1 -52.29 10.80 19.42
N ARG A 2 -51.44 10.87 20.44
CA ARG A 2 -49.96 11.00 20.26
C ARG A 2 -49.38 9.60 20.07
N LYS A 3 -48.78 9.31 18.92
CA LYS A 3 -48.01 8.09 18.69
C LYS A 3 -46.66 8.22 19.41
N LEU A 4 -46.48 7.39 20.43
CA LEU A 4 -45.23 7.21 21.14
C LEU A 4 -44.27 6.42 20.26
N LEU A 5 -43.22 7.07 19.76
CA LEU A 5 -42.16 6.40 19.01
C LEU A 5 -41.17 5.80 20.02
N LEU A 6 -41.21 4.47 20.18
CA LEU A 6 -40.25 3.74 21.00
C LEU A 6 -38.94 3.63 20.24
N ILE A 7 -37.95 4.42 20.60
CA ILE A 7 -36.57 4.25 20.12
C ILE A 7 -35.94 3.15 20.96
N ILE A 8 -35.82 1.96 20.38
CA ILE A 8 -35.02 0.88 20.94
C ILE A 8 -33.57 1.20 20.56
N THR A 9 -32.81 1.79 21.47
CA THR A 9 -31.37 1.85 21.41
C THR A 9 -30.80 0.48 21.68
N MET A 10 -30.52 -0.27 20.64
CA MET A 10 -29.79 -1.53 20.71
C MET A 10 -28.33 -1.20 21.01
N LEU A 11 -27.92 -1.32 22.26
CA LEU A 11 -26.52 -1.21 22.69
C LEU A 11 -25.79 -2.46 22.18
N LEU A 12 -25.32 -2.41 20.95
CA LEU A 12 -24.35 -3.37 20.44
C LEU A 12 -23.04 -3.10 21.15
N ALA A 13 -22.71 -3.97 22.11
CA ALA A 13 -21.36 -4.10 22.61
C ALA A 13 -20.49 -4.54 21.41
N THR A 14 -19.88 -3.59 20.74
CA THR A 14 -18.85 -3.86 19.73
C THR A 14 -17.64 -4.41 20.45
N MET A 15 -17.52 -5.74 20.52
CA MET A 15 -16.21 -6.35 20.62
C MET A 15 -15.41 -5.77 19.47
N GLY A 16 -14.37 -5.01 19.81
CA GLY A 16 -13.57 -4.27 18.84
C GLY A 16 -12.78 -5.22 17.94
N ILE A 17 -13.43 -5.69 16.89
CA ILE A 17 -12.74 -5.99 15.66
C ILE A 17 -12.44 -4.60 15.10
N LYS A 18 -11.22 -4.07 15.29
CA LYS A 18 -10.76 -2.96 14.48
C LYS A 18 -10.89 -3.46 13.05
N ALA A 19 -11.83 -2.89 12.30
CA ALA A 19 -11.81 -3.01 10.87
C ALA A 19 -10.41 -2.55 10.46
N GLN A 20 -9.73 -3.32 9.61
CA GLN A 20 -8.46 -2.93 9.05
C GLN A 20 -8.70 -1.59 8.36
N GLU A 21 -8.12 -0.52 8.88
CA GLU A 21 -8.23 0.80 8.26
C GLU A 21 -7.59 0.69 6.89
N ASN A 22 -8.37 0.92 5.84
CA ASN A 22 -7.83 0.94 4.50
C ASN A 22 -7.17 2.32 4.29
N TYR A 23 -5.85 2.37 4.34
CA TYR A 23 -5.07 3.60 4.18
C TYR A 23 -4.84 3.98 2.71
N ILE A 24 -5.34 3.19 1.77
CA ILE A 24 -5.33 3.53 0.35
C ILE A 24 -6.77 3.75 -0.10
N ASN A 25 -7.10 5.01 -0.39
CA ASN A 25 -8.31 5.35 -1.09
C ASN A 25 -8.09 5.07 -2.57
N TYR A 26 -8.84 4.15 -3.15
CA TYR A 26 -8.71 3.81 -4.55
C TYR A 26 -10.05 3.77 -5.27
N ASN A 27 -10.01 4.01 -6.56
CA ASN A 27 -11.17 3.89 -7.44
C ASN A 27 -10.74 3.16 -8.72
N MET A 28 -11.39 2.03 -9.00
CA MET A 28 -11.23 1.29 -10.24
C MET A 28 -12.48 1.51 -11.08
N PHE A 29 -12.29 2.08 -12.26
CA PHE A 29 -13.39 2.40 -13.16
C PHE A 29 -13.71 1.20 -14.06
N ASN A 30 -14.98 0.79 -14.10
CA ASN A 30 -15.45 -0.27 -15.00
C ASN A 30 -16.88 0.06 -15.48
N PRO A 31 -17.06 0.53 -16.74
CA PRO A 31 -16.01 0.77 -17.74
C PRO A 31 -15.08 1.94 -17.39
N ASP A 32 -13.93 2.01 -18.07
CA ASP A 32 -12.97 3.10 -17.93
C ASP A 32 -13.65 4.46 -18.10
N THR A 33 -13.22 5.44 -17.31
CA THR A 33 -13.69 6.82 -17.48
C THR A 33 -12.90 7.49 -18.59
N CYS A 34 -13.55 7.74 -19.71
CA CYS A 34 -12.94 8.35 -20.89
C CYS A 34 -13.45 9.76 -21.12
N PHE A 35 -12.56 10.66 -21.52
CA PHE A 35 -12.88 12.03 -21.88
C PHE A 35 -12.14 12.44 -23.15
N THR A 36 -12.75 13.34 -23.92
CA THR A 36 -12.15 13.91 -25.13
C THR A 36 -12.00 15.40 -24.92
N LEU A 37 -10.76 15.88 -25.02
CA LEU A 37 -10.47 17.30 -24.94
C LEU A 37 -10.74 17.98 -26.29
N GLN A 38 -11.35 19.16 -26.25
CA GLN A 38 -11.47 20.07 -27.39
C GLN A 38 -10.79 21.38 -27.02
N TYR A 39 -9.87 21.84 -27.88
CA TYR A 39 -9.21 23.11 -27.61
C TYR A 39 -10.23 24.26 -27.57
N PRO A 40 -10.22 25.12 -26.53
CA PRO A 40 -9.24 25.27 -25.44
C PRO A 40 -9.62 24.61 -24.12
N ASP A 41 -10.38 23.52 -24.14
CA ASP A 41 -10.86 22.88 -22.93
C ASP A 41 -9.73 22.36 -22.04
N VAL A 42 -9.98 22.36 -20.75
CA VAL A 42 -9.11 21.81 -19.70
C VAL A 42 -9.93 20.83 -18.89
N PHE A 43 -9.37 19.67 -18.60
CA PHE A 43 -9.99 18.66 -17.76
C PHE A 43 -9.23 18.56 -16.45
N TYR A 44 -9.95 18.69 -15.32
CA TYR A 44 -9.39 18.66 -13.98
C TYR A 44 -9.68 17.32 -13.29
N TRP A 45 -8.78 16.93 -12.41
CA TRP A 45 -8.90 15.69 -11.66
C TRP A 45 -8.48 15.89 -10.19
N ASP A 46 -9.34 15.41 -9.28
CA ASP A 46 -9.12 15.34 -7.84
C ASP A 46 -8.64 13.93 -7.50
N LEU A 47 -7.35 13.76 -7.21
CA LEU A 47 -6.70 12.46 -6.97
C LEU A 47 -6.96 11.94 -5.56
N ASN A 48 -6.96 12.83 -4.58
CA ASN A 48 -7.11 12.48 -3.17
C ASN A 48 -8.57 12.52 -2.70
N GLN A 49 -9.49 12.96 -3.56
CA GLN A 49 -10.94 13.07 -3.33
C GLN A 49 -11.29 14.02 -2.18
N ASP A 50 -10.54 15.09 -2.01
CA ASP A 50 -10.79 16.13 -1.00
C ASP A 50 -11.72 17.25 -1.48
N GLY A 51 -12.13 17.22 -2.74
CA GLY A 51 -12.98 18.21 -3.39
C GLY A 51 -12.20 19.36 -4.04
N THR A 52 -10.88 19.26 -4.08
CA THR A 52 -9.98 20.22 -4.74
C THR A 52 -9.29 19.54 -5.91
N ASP A 53 -9.19 20.23 -7.04
CA ASP A 53 -8.48 19.67 -8.20
C ASP A 53 -6.96 19.63 -7.94
N ASP A 54 -6.33 18.48 -8.25
CA ASP A 54 -4.91 18.19 -8.01
C ASP A 54 -4.07 18.25 -9.27
N ILE A 55 -4.65 17.87 -10.38
CA ILE A 55 -3.98 17.85 -11.69
C ILE A 55 -4.96 18.32 -12.77
N TYR A 56 -4.41 18.79 -13.88
CA TYR A 56 -5.23 19.07 -15.05
C TYR A 56 -4.57 18.62 -16.35
N TYR A 57 -5.42 18.29 -17.32
CA TYR A 57 -5.06 17.91 -18.68
C TYR A 57 -5.53 19.00 -19.63
N TYR A 58 -4.69 19.33 -20.62
CA TYR A 58 -5.01 20.35 -21.62
C TYR A 58 -4.33 20.07 -22.95
N LEU A 59 -4.88 20.66 -23.99
CA LEU A 59 -4.32 20.58 -25.34
C LEU A 59 -3.49 21.81 -25.65
N VAL A 60 -2.37 21.59 -26.31
CA VAL A 60 -1.54 22.65 -26.89
C VAL A 60 -1.45 22.42 -28.39
N TRP A 61 -1.68 23.47 -29.16
CA TRP A 61 -1.42 23.45 -30.59
C TRP A 61 0.09 23.55 -30.85
N ASN A 62 0.64 22.61 -31.59
CA ASN A 62 2.04 22.67 -31.99
C ASN A 62 2.20 23.28 -33.40
N SER A 63 3.38 23.83 -33.69
CA SER A 63 3.69 24.46 -34.98
C SER A 63 3.75 23.46 -36.15
N ALA A 64 3.78 22.16 -35.88
CA ALA A 64 3.74 21.11 -36.91
C ALA A 64 2.31 20.76 -37.35
N GLY A 65 1.29 21.45 -36.82
CA GLY A 65 -0.09 21.34 -37.27
C GLY A 65 -0.92 20.27 -36.54
N GLY A 66 -0.62 19.99 -35.29
CA GLY A 66 -1.36 19.05 -34.45
C GLY A 66 -1.57 19.52 -33.02
N TYR A 67 -2.51 18.88 -32.32
CA TYR A 67 -2.66 19.04 -30.89
C TYR A 67 -1.80 18.04 -30.11
N MET A 68 -1.30 18.49 -28.98
CA MET A 68 -0.52 17.69 -28.05
C MET A 68 -1.16 17.76 -26.67
N THR A 69 -1.32 16.63 -26.01
CA THR A 69 -1.87 16.58 -24.66
C THR A 69 -0.76 16.80 -23.63
N TYR A 70 -1.05 17.68 -22.70
CA TYR A 70 -0.22 17.96 -21.54
C TYR A 70 -0.94 17.66 -20.26
N MET A 71 -0.19 17.23 -19.25
CA MET A 71 -0.63 17.14 -17.88
C MET A 71 0.18 18.09 -17.01
N LYS A 72 -0.45 18.70 -16.03
CA LYS A 72 0.24 19.52 -15.05
C LYS A 72 -0.34 19.31 -13.65
N PRO A 73 0.51 19.01 -12.65
CA PRO A 73 0.09 19.02 -11.26
C PRO A 73 -0.18 20.45 -10.78
N LEU A 74 -1.07 20.58 -9.80
CA LEU A 74 -1.44 21.83 -9.14
C LEU A 74 -0.83 21.89 -7.74
N ALA A 75 -0.69 23.11 -7.23
CA ALA A 75 -0.21 23.39 -5.88
C ALA A 75 1.06 22.59 -5.49
N ASN A 76 0.95 21.76 -4.46
CA ASN A 76 2.04 21.00 -3.86
C ASN A 76 2.18 19.58 -4.46
N TRP A 77 1.51 19.31 -5.58
CA TRP A 77 1.61 18.03 -6.27
C TRP A 77 2.80 17.99 -7.23
N GLU A 78 3.42 16.83 -7.28
CA GLU A 78 4.44 16.48 -8.27
C GLU A 78 4.08 15.14 -8.90
N TRP A 79 4.61 14.87 -10.07
CA TRP A 79 4.34 13.65 -10.81
C TRP A 79 5.62 12.98 -11.29
N SER A 80 5.52 11.69 -11.59
CA SER A 80 6.57 10.91 -12.24
C SER A 80 5.96 9.83 -13.13
N ASN A 81 6.59 9.58 -14.27
CA ASN A 81 6.29 8.44 -15.13
C ASN A 81 7.53 7.59 -15.41
N SER A 82 8.63 7.87 -14.74
CA SER A 82 9.92 7.24 -15.03
C SER A 82 10.83 7.17 -13.83
N ILE A 83 11.66 6.14 -13.82
CA ILE A 83 12.79 6.01 -12.90
C ILE A 83 14.00 6.68 -13.54
N ARG A 84 14.61 7.63 -12.86
CA ARG A 84 15.85 8.27 -13.32
C ARG A 84 17.04 7.35 -13.06
N ILE A 85 17.76 6.98 -14.12
CA ILE A 85 19.01 6.23 -13.99
C ILE A 85 20.19 7.19 -13.90
N ASP A 86 20.21 8.17 -14.79
CA ASP A 86 21.17 9.27 -14.82
C ASP A 86 20.54 10.53 -15.47
N GLN A 87 21.32 11.58 -15.70
CA GLN A 87 20.80 12.83 -16.26
C GLN A 87 20.25 12.71 -17.69
N TYR A 88 20.48 11.56 -18.39
CA TYR A 88 20.08 11.36 -19.79
C TYR A 88 19.16 10.16 -19.98
N HIS A 89 19.11 9.22 -19.03
CA HIS A 89 18.39 7.97 -19.19
C HIS A 89 17.29 7.84 -18.15
N ARG A 90 16.11 7.44 -18.62
CA ARG A 90 14.91 7.16 -17.79
C ARG A 90 14.31 5.83 -18.23
N HIS A 91 13.88 5.03 -17.27
CA HIS A 91 13.04 3.86 -17.51
C HIS A 91 11.59 4.19 -17.16
N PRO A 92 10.62 3.71 -17.96
CA PRO A 92 9.21 3.85 -17.61
C PRO A 92 8.90 3.13 -16.30
N LEU A 93 7.89 3.61 -15.58
CA LEU A 93 7.35 2.92 -14.41
C LEU A 93 6.73 1.59 -14.84
N THR A 94 6.82 0.60 -13.97
CA THR A 94 6.20 -0.73 -14.14
C THR A 94 5.28 -1.02 -12.96
N ASP A 95 4.45 -2.05 -13.08
CA ASP A 95 3.56 -2.53 -12.03
C ASP A 95 4.28 -2.98 -10.75
N THR A 96 5.60 -3.22 -10.83
CA THR A 96 6.44 -3.56 -9.68
C THR A 96 7.18 -2.36 -9.09
N THR A 97 7.09 -1.20 -9.73
CA THR A 97 7.80 0.01 -9.27
C THR A 97 7.28 0.45 -7.91
N LEU A 98 8.20 0.70 -6.98
CA LEU A 98 7.89 1.36 -5.72
C LEU A 98 7.76 2.86 -5.96
N ILE A 99 6.69 3.44 -5.48
CA ILE A 99 6.43 4.89 -5.53
C ILE A 99 6.90 5.45 -4.19
N ASP A 100 8.06 6.09 -4.22
CA ASP A 100 8.73 6.68 -3.06
C ASP A 100 9.59 7.88 -3.47
N GLU A 101 10.41 8.38 -2.58
CA GLU A 101 11.28 9.54 -2.83
C GLU A 101 12.33 9.30 -3.94
N SER A 102 12.67 8.05 -4.25
CA SER A 102 13.71 7.70 -5.22
C SER A 102 13.32 7.96 -6.67
N LEU A 103 12.01 8.15 -6.94
CA LEU A 103 11.53 8.50 -8.28
C LEU A 103 11.98 9.91 -8.67
N TYR A 104 12.00 10.15 -9.98
CA TYR A 104 12.27 11.49 -10.50
C TYR A 104 10.97 12.32 -10.51
N TRP A 105 10.87 13.27 -9.59
CA TRP A 105 9.68 14.09 -9.37
C TRP A 105 9.76 15.42 -10.13
N GLU A 106 8.65 15.80 -10.77
CA GLU A 106 8.50 17.04 -11.52
C GLU A 106 7.22 17.78 -11.11
N SER A 107 7.33 19.09 -10.87
CA SER A 107 6.19 19.99 -10.62
C SER A 107 5.71 20.72 -11.88
N GLY A 108 6.47 20.60 -12.98
CA GLY A 108 6.19 21.25 -14.26
C GLY A 108 5.13 20.52 -15.08
N SER A 109 4.67 21.20 -16.14
CA SER A 109 3.86 20.54 -17.17
C SER A 109 4.70 19.56 -17.94
N SER A 110 4.18 18.37 -18.21
CA SER A 110 4.80 17.42 -19.10
C SER A 110 3.91 17.08 -20.27
N PHE A 111 4.56 16.92 -21.38
CA PHE A 111 3.97 16.37 -22.58
C PHE A 111 3.72 14.88 -22.39
N ILE A 112 2.47 14.47 -22.51
CA ILE A 112 2.10 13.08 -22.56
C ILE A 112 2.12 12.67 -24.02
N ASN A 113 3.20 12.01 -24.46
CA ASN A 113 3.29 11.49 -25.83
C ASN A 113 2.38 10.27 -25.95
N LEU A 114 1.19 10.50 -26.47
CA LEU A 114 0.19 9.46 -26.65
C LEU A 114 0.29 8.76 -28.01
N TYR A 115 1.35 9.07 -28.78
CA TYR A 115 1.42 8.73 -30.20
C TYR A 115 1.91 7.32 -30.50
N ASP A 116 2.76 6.75 -29.66
CA ASP A 116 3.53 5.57 -30.03
C ASP A 116 3.13 4.27 -29.32
N SER A 117 2.11 4.30 -28.46
CA SER A 117 1.70 3.07 -27.76
C SER A 117 0.21 3.06 -27.48
N PRO A 118 -0.51 2.02 -27.89
CA PRO A 118 -1.86 1.73 -27.42
C PRO A 118 -1.83 1.26 -25.96
N GLU A 119 -0.67 1.30 -25.32
CA GLU A 119 -0.46 0.79 -23.98
C GLU A 119 -0.79 1.84 -22.91
N TRP A 120 -1.17 1.34 -21.77
CA TRP A 120 -1.48 2.11 -20.59
C TRP A 120 -0.23 2.75 -20.00
N TRP A 121 -0.35 4.00 -19.56
CA TRP A 121 0.71 4.72 -18.89
C TRP A 121 0.51 4.67 -17.38
N LEU A 122 1.61 4.42 -16.67
CA LEU A 122 1.67 4.44 -15.23
C LEU A 122 2.19 5.79 -14.76
N PHE A 123 1.36 6.54 -14.07
CA PHE A 123 1.76 7.78 -13.43
C PHE A 123 1.79 7.60 -11.92
N ALA A 124 2.89 8.07 -11.33
CA ALA A 124 3.02 8.25 -9.91
C ALA A 124 2.86 9.75 -9.58
N PHE A 125 2.26 10.03 -8.45
CA PHE A 125 2.11 11.38 -7.92
C PHE A 125 2.55 11.40 -6.47
N ARG A 126 3.01 12.55 -6.02
CA ARG A 126 3.21 12.84 -4.60
C ARG A 126 2.69 14.22 -4.26
N TYR A 127 2.26 14.37 -3.02
CA TYR A 127 1.75 15.60 -2.45
C TYR A 127 2.44 15.90 -1.13
N GLN A 128 2.99 17.12 -0.97
CA GLN A 128 3.56 17.57 0.29
C GLN A 128 2.46 18.18 1.15
N ALA A 129 2.03 17.45 2.18
CA ALA A 129 1.10 17.92 3.20
C ALA A 129 1.83 18.41 4.47
N GLU A 130 1.08 18.87 5.47
CA GLU A 130 1.64 19.30 6.76
C GLU A 130 2.22 18.13 7.58
N ASP A 131 1.65 16.93 7.43
CA ASP A 131 2.00 15.70 8.14
C ASP A 131 3.05 14.85 7.42
N GLY A 132 3.41 15.17 6.17
CA GLY A 132 4.42 14.45 5.40
C GLY A 132 4.11 14.37 3.91
N ILE A 133 4.77 13.43 3.22
CA ILE A 133 4.59 13.19 1.80
C ILE A 133 3.56 12.06 1.60
N HIS A 134 2.53 12.33 0.83
CA HIS A 134 1.57 11.31 0.41
C HIS A 134 1.80 10.90 -1.03
N TYR A 135 1.66 9.62 -1.31
CA TYR A 135 1.86 9.05 -2.64
C TYR A 135 0.55 8.61 -3.26
N ALA A 136 0.46 8.74 -4.59
CA ALA A 136 -0.68 8.31 -5.37
C ALA A 136 -0.23 7.66 -6.69
N TRP A 137 -1.12 6.90 -7.30
CA TRP A 137 -0.92 6.33 -8.62
C TRP A 137 -2.16 6.53 -9.50
N MET A 138 -1.96 6.59 -10.81
CA MET A 138 -3.03 6.63 -11.80
C MET A 138 -2.67 5.75 -13.00
N HIS A 139 -3.67 5.01 -13.46
CA HIS A 139 -3.61 4.21 -14.67
C HIS A 139 -4.33 4.95 -15.80
N PHE A 140 -3.56 5.39 -16.76
CA PHE A 140 -3.99 6.30 -17.81
C PHE A 140 -3.70 5.71 -19.19
N SER A 141 -4.64 5.80 -20.10
CA SER A 141 -4.44 5.45 -21.50
C SER A 141 -4.89 6.56 -22.43
N SER A 142 -4.40 6.52 -23.65
CA SER A 142 -4.82 7.42 -24.70
C SER A 142 -5.50 6.65 -25.82
N ILE A 143 -6.61 7.20 -26.31
CA ILE A 143 -7.31 6.72 -27.49
C ILE A 143 -7.19 7.76 -28.61
N GLY A 144 -5.95 8.02 -29.04
CA GLY A 144 -5.65 9.04 -30.06
C GLY A 144 -5.25 10.40 -29.48
N TYR A 145 -5.23 11.45 -30.31
CA TYR A 145 -4.62 12.74 -30.00
C TYR A 145 -5.27 13.54 -28.87
N CYS A 146 -6.58 13.36 -28.67
CA CYS A 146 -7.36 14.23 -27.80
C CYS A 146 -8.22 13.43 -26.79
N SER A 147 -8.21 12.12 -26.86
CA SER A 147 -9.04 11.27 -26.00
C SER A 147 -8.19 10.47 -25.06
N CYS A 148 -8.55 10.48 -23.81
CA CYS A 148 -7.84 9.84 -22.71
C CYS A 148 -8.81 9.03 -21.88
N CYS A 149 -8.34 7.92 -21.32
CA CYS A 149 -9.10 7.10 -20.38
C CYS A 149 -8.30 6.86 -19.10
N VAL A 150 -8.99 6.85 -17.98
CA VAL A 150 -8.47 6.43 -16.68
C VAL A 150 -9.21 5.17 -16.28
N SER A 151 -8.46 4.10 -16.01
CA SER A 151 -9.04 2.83 -15.54
C SER A 151 -8.97 2.69 -14.02
N GLY A 152 -8.10 3.43 -13.37
CA GLY A 152 -8.00 3.42 -11.93
C GLY A 152 -7.02 4.43 -11.37
N MET A 153 -7.21 4.76 -10.12
CA MET A 153 -6.33 5.61 -9.34
C MET A 153 -6.36 5.21 -7.88
N GLY A 154 -5.29 5.51 -7.14
CA GLY A 154 -5.21 5.30 -5.70
C GLY A 154 -4.33 6.34 -5.02
N TYR A 155 -4.71 6.71 -3.81
CA TYR A 155 -4.03 7.70 -2.96
C TYR A 155 -3.81 7.13 -1.57
N CYS A 156 -2.57 7.17 -1.08
CA CYS A 156 -2.22 6.74 0.27
C CYS A 156 -2.46 7.85 1.28
N THR A 157 -3.29 7.58 2.28
CA THR A 157 -3.61 8.53 3.35
C THR A 157 -2.57 8.56 4.46
N LEU A 158 -1.63 7.60 4.51
CA LEU A 158 -0.52 7.62 5.45
C LEU A 158 0.63 8.45 4.87
N PRO A 159 1.17 9.41 5.65
CA PRO A 159 2.34 10.17 5.24
C PRO A 159 3.59 9.28 5.17
N ASP A 160 4.48 9.63 4.27
CA ASP A 160 5.80 9.01 4.07
C ASP A 160 5.77 7.49 3.84
N GLN A 161 4.59 6.95 3.48
CA GLN A 161 4.39 5.54 3.23
C GLN A 161 4.54 5.22 1.75
N PRO A 162 5.63 4.57 1.31
CA PRO A 162 5.78 4.10 -0.05
C PRO A 162 4.66 3.13 -0.45
N ILE A 163 4.20 3.25 -1.69
CA ILE A 163 3.16 2.37 -2.25
C ILE A 163 3.64 1.80 -3.58
N ARG A 164 2.98 0.73 -4.04
CA ARG A 164 3.17 0.21 -5.40
C ARG A 164 2.08 0.70 -6.31
N TRP A 165 2.39 0.79 -7.58
CA TRP A 165 1.37 1.06 -8.57
C TRP A 165 0.27 -0.02 -8.54
N GLY A 166 -1.00 0.41 -8.62
CA GLY A 166 -2.16 -0.49 -8.55
C GLY A 166 -2.45 -1.06 -7.17
N GLN A 167 -1.68 -0.69 -6.15
CA GLN A 167 -1.92 -1.14 -4.78
C GLN A 167 -3.21 -0.53 -4.24
N THR A 168 -4.12 -1.39 -3.77
CA THR A 168 -5.43 -1.00 -3.22
C THR A 168 -5.51 -1.17 -1.71
N GLU A 169 -4.55 -1.88 -1.12
CA GLU A 169 -4.44 -2.11 0.31
C GLU A 169 -2.97 -1.99 0.71
N LEU A 170 -2.69 -1.36 1.82
CA LEU A 170 -1.40 -1.55 2.45
C LEU A 170 -1.37 -2.99 2.94
N LEU A 171 -0.50 -3.79 2.35
CA LEU A 171 -0.15 -5.06 2.96
C LEU A 171 0.45 -4.70 4.31
N SER A 172 -0.33 -4.76 5.36
CA SER A 172 0.20 -4.79 6.71
C SER A 172 0.89 -6.16 6.90
N ILE A 173 2.09 -6.27 6.36
CA ILE A 173 3.10 -6.88 7.18
C ILE A 173 3.16 -5.87 8.32
N ALA A 174 2.68 -6.25 9.48
CA ALA A 174 3.01 -5.53 10.69
C ALA A 174 4.55 -5.50 10.73
N GLU A 175 5.13 -4.51 10.05
CA GLU A 175 6.49 -4.13 10.34
C GLU A 175 6.44 -3.69 11.77
N SER A 176 7.15 -4.45 12.53
CA SER A 176 7.35 -4.31 13.94
C SER A 176 7.43 -2.83 14.28
N ASP A 177 6.37 -2.32 14.89
CA ASP A 177 6.50 -1.21 15.82
C ASP A 177 7.84 -1.37 16.54
N THR A 178 8.54 -0.28 16.76
CA THR A 178 9.71 -0.21 17.65
C THR A 178 9.43 -0.81 19.04
N ASN A 179 8.24 -1.35 19.22
CA ASN A 179 7.68 -2.04 20.37
C ASN A 179 7.49 -3.55 20.15
N SER A 180 7.91 -4.11 19.02
CA SER A 180 7.80 -5.56 18.80
C SER A 180 8.75 -6.29 19.72
N LEU A 181 8.26 -7.35 20.32
CA LEU A 181 9.07 -8.27 21.10
C LEU A 181 10.16 -8.86 20.20
N PHE A 182 11.42 -8.61 20.55
CA PHE A 182 12.52 -9.27 19.90
C PHE A 182 12.83 -10.56 20.64
N ALA A 183 12.46 -11.71 20.05
CA ALA A 183 12.81 -13.02 20.57
C ALA A 183 13.58 -13.83 19.52
N THR A 184 14.58 -14.58 19.96
CA THR A 184 15.35 -15.51 19.13
C THR A 184 14.97 -16.95 19.47
N VAL A 185 14.98 -17.81 18.45
CA VAL A 185 14.65 -19.23 18.58
C VAL A 185 15.83 -20.07 18.09
N HIS A 186 16.34 -20.97 18.94
CA HIS A 186 17.41 -21.86 18.58
C HIS A 186 17.32 -23.21 19.31
N PRO A 187 17.89 -24.30 18.74
CA PRO A 187 18.44 -24.35 17.41
C PRO A 187 17.39 -24.24 16.31
N ASN A 188 17.79 -23.71 15.16
CA ASN A 188 16.98 -23.69 13.96
C ASN A 188 17.90 -23.90 12.74
N PRO A 189 17.82 -25.03 12.04
CA PRO A 189 16.90 -26.16 12.21
C PRO A 189 17.03 -26.92 13.54
N THR A 190 15.95 -27.66 13.90
CA THR A 190 15.88 -28.45 15.13
C THR A 190 15.47 -29.89 14.85
N THR A 191 15.99 -30.83 15.65
CA THR A 191 15.55 -32.23 15.68
C THR A 191 14.57 -32.52 16.82
N GLY A 192 14.26 -31.54 17.66
CA GLY A 192 13.40 -31.74 18.82
C GLY A 192 13.14 -30.46 19.61
N GLN A 193 13.81 -30.26 20.72
CA GLN A 193 13.60 -29.10 21.58
C GLN A 193 14.20 -27.83 20.98
N ILE A 194 13.46 -26.72 21.12
CA ILE A 194 13.92 -25.37 20.87
C ILE A 194 13.88 -24.53 22.13
N THR A 195 14.79 -23.58 22.23
CA THR A 195 14.83 -22.54 23.26
C THR A 195 14.49 -21.22 22.62
N ILE A 196 13.56 -20.49 23.25
CA ILE A 196 13.16 -19.14 22.88
C ILE A 196 13.75 -18.20 23.92
N ILE A 197 14.57 -17.25 23.47
CA ILE A 197 15.17 -16.22 24.35
C ILE A 197 14.55 -14.88 23.99
N GLY A 198 14.05 -14.14 24.99
CA GLY A 198 13.45 -12.82 24.83
C GLY A 198 13.14 -12.19 26.19
N GLU A 199 12.60 -10.99 26.20
CA GLU A 199 12.29 -10.25 27.44
C GLU A 199 10.87 -10.56 27.95
N ASN A 200 10.77 -10.94 29.23
CA ASN A 200 9.50 -11.17 29.93
C ASN A 200 8.52 -12.04 29.15
N LEU A 201 9.00 -13.17 28.66
CA LEU A 201 8.22 -14.10 27.85
C LEU A 201 7.05 -14.67 28.66
N GLN A 202 5.85 -14.71 28.05
CA GLN A 202 4.64 -15.23 28.69
C GLN A 202 4.11 -16.49 28.00
N LYS A 203 4.19 -16.53 26.65
CA LYS A 203 3.58 -17.59 25.85
C LYS A 203 4.31 -17.82 24.55
N ALA A 204 4.37 -19.09 24.11
CA ALA A 204 4.79 -19.47 22.78
C ALA A 204 3.73 -20.41 22.15
N GLU A 205 3.30 -20.13 20.94
CA GLU A 205 2.35 -20.91 20.14
C GLU A 205 3.02 -21.36 18.85
N VAL A 206 2.98 -22.66 18.57
CA VAL A 206 3.56 -23.23 17.35
C VAL A 206 2.43 -23.57 16.38
N SER A 207 2.51 -23.08 15.16
CA SER A 207 1.59 -23.37 14.07
C SER A 207 2.28 -24.06 12.90
N ASN A 208 1.56 -24.93 12.21
CA ASN A 208 2.01 -25.49 10.93
C ASN A 208 1.82 -24.50 9.76
N MET A 209 2.21 -24.88 8.55
CA MET A 209 2.07 -24.05 7.33
C MET A 209 0.61 -23.71 6.95
N LEU A 210 -0.37 -24.43 7.49
CA LEU A 210 -1.80 -24.16 7.28
C LEU A 210 -2.38 -23.19 8.32
N GLY A 211 -1.52 -22.68 9.25
CA GLY A 211 -1.95 -21.80 10.35
C GLY A 211 -2.63 -22.54 11.51
N GLN A 212 -2.65 -23.87 11.51
CA GLN A 212 -3.22 -24.66 12.61
C GLN A 212 -2.24 -24.69 13.77
N GLN A 213 -2.69 -24.30 14.96
CA GLN A 213 -1.90 -24.40 16.20
C GLN A 213 -1.69 -25.86 16.56
N VAL A 214 -0.43 -26.28 16.70
CA VAL A 214 -0.02 -27.66 17.02
C VAL A 214 0.55 -27.79 18.42
N LEU A 215 1.15 -26.74 18.97
CA LEU A 215 1.65 -26.69 20.35
C LEU A 215 1.38 -25.30 20.96
N SER A 216 1.28 -25.27 22.30
CA SER A 216 1.26 -24.03 23.07
C SER A 216 1.96 -24.27 24.41
N VAL A 217 2.87 -23.35 24.75
CA VAL A 217 3.62 -23.36 26.00
C VAL A 217 3.43 -22.02 26.69
N GLN A 218 3.12 -22.04 27.98
CA GLN A 218 3.10 -20.85 28.84
C GLN A 218 4.30 -20.92 29.79
N GLY A 219 4.81 -19.77 30.12
CA GLY A 219 5.93 -19.64 31.06
C GLY A 219 6.14 -18.19 31.44
N SER A 220 7.16 -17.90 32.22
CA SER A 220 7.53 -16.56 32.63
C SER A 220 9.05 -16.44 32.68
N GLY A 221 9.57 -15.25 32.35
CA GLY A 221 11.01 -14.97 32.34
C GLY A 221 11.57 -14.76 30.94
N ASN A 222 12.87 -14.94 30.81
CA ASN A 222 13.59 -14.59 29.56
C ASN A 222 13.87 -15.79 28.66
N GLU A 223 13.46 -16.99 29.07
CA GLU A 223 13.63 -18.22 28.30
C GLU A 223 12.38 -19.09 28.37
N LEU A 224 11.95 -19.63 27.23
CA LEU A 224 10.93 -20.66 27.11
C LEU A 224 11.46 -21.86 26.33
N TYR A 225 11.07 -23.05 26.77
CA TYR A 225 11.45 -24.29 26.11
C TYR A 225 10.22 -24.92 25.46
N VAL A 226 10.36 -25.29 24.19
CA VAL A 226 9.28 -25.93 23.42
C VAL A 226 9.82 -27.26 22.86
N ASP A 227 9.16 -28.36 23.24
CA ASP A 227 9.50 -29.68 22.68
C ASP A 227 8.68 -29.94 21.43
N MET A 228 9.38 -29.98 20.29
CA MET A 228 8.81 -30.25 18.96
C MET A 228 9.10 -31.67 18.49
N ALA A 229 9.68 -32.55 19.33
CA ALA A 229 10.14 -33.89 18.93
C ALA A 229 9.00 -34.77 18.37
N ALA A 230 7.78 -34.59 18.84
CA ALA A 230 6.60 -35.31 18.36
C ALA A 230 5.98 -34.77 17.05
N LEU A 231 6.43 -33.60 16.57
CA LEU A 231 5.94 -33.02 15.33
C LEU A 231 6.63 -33.64 14.12
N PRO A 232 5.94 -33.78 12.98
CA PRO A 232 6.58 -34.18 11.71
C PRO A 232 7.67 -33.20 11.26
N ALA A 233 8.64 -33.69 10.48
CA ALA A 233 9.59 -32.82 9.81
C ALA A 233 8.86 -31.80 8.91
N GLY A 234 9.30 -30.54 8.95
CA GLY A 234 8.62 -29.48 8.19
C GLY A 234 8.90 -28.07 8.72
N VAL A 235 8.18 -27.11 8.15
CA VAL A 235 8.27 -25.70 8.54
C VAL A 235 7.15 -25.36 9.50
N TYR A 236 7.50 -24.66 10.56
CA TYR A 236 6.60 -24.19 11.60
C TYR A 236 6.80 -22.70 11.86
N PHE A 237 5.78 -22.05 12.41
CA PHE A 237 5.83 -20.67 12.87
C PHE A 237 5.61 -20.65 14.38
N VAL A 238 6.53 -20.01 15.09
CA VAL A 238 6.50 -19.86 16.55
C VAL A 238 6.13 -18.42 16.87
N ALA A 239 4.89 -18.20 17.31
CA ALA A 239 4.41 -16.90 17.78
C ALA A 239 4.72 -16.79 19.27
N VAL A 240 5.50 -15.78 19.65
CA VAL A 240 5.92 -15.51 21.02
C VAL A 240 5.22 -14.26 21.52
N THR A 241 4.68 -14.32 22.73
CA THR A 241 4.01 -13.18 23.41
C THR A 241 4.69 -12.93 24.75
N ASN A 242 4.96 -11.68 25.10
CA ASN A 242 5.49 -11.30 26.40
C ASN A 242 4.37 -10.82 27.37
N GLU A 243 4.72 -10.52 28.61
CA GLU A 243 3.79 -10.06 29.64
C GLU A 243 3.12 -8.72 29.30
N GLU A 244 3.72 -7.89 28.43
CA GLU A 244 3.16 -6.63 27.97
C GLU A 244 2.22 -6.79 26.77
N GLY A 245 2.01 -8.04 26.31
CA GLY A 245 1.16 -8.36 25.14
C GLY A 245 1.83 -8.12 23.79
N ARG A 246 3.13 -7.78 23.76
CA ARG A 246 3.91 -7.66 22.50
C ARG A 246 4.11 -9.04 21.90
N LYS A 247 4.09 -9.13 20.56
CA LYS A 247 4.19 -10.40 19.82
C LYS A 247 5.30 -10.34 18.77
N CYS A 248 5.99 -11.46 18.58
CA CYS A 248 6.82 -11.71 17.42
C CYS A 248 6.60 -13.13 16.88
N VAL A 249 6.90 -13.35 15.60
CA VAL A 249 6.78 -14.65 14.95
C VAL A 249 8.12 -15.04 14.36
N GLN A 250 8.57 -16.25 14.64
CA GLN A 250 9.83 -16.82 14.13
C GLN A 250 9.52 -18.09 13.33
N LYS A 251 10.18 -18.22 12.15
CA LYS A 251 10.14 -19.44 11.36
C LYS A 251 11.12 -20.45 11.92
N VAL A 252 10.66 -21.68 12.13
CA VAL A 252 11.48 -22.81 12.61
C VAL A 252 11.38 -23.97 11.62
N VAL A 253 12.51 -24.60 11.32
CA VAL A 253 12.60 -25.82 10.52
C VAL A 253 12.82 -27.01 11.45
N ARG A 254 11.92 -27.98 11.38
CA ARG A 254 12.02 -29.27 12.07
C ARG A 254 12.54 -30.33 11.10
N ASP A 255 13.71 -30.90 11.34
CA ASP A 255 14.34 -31.97 10.56
C ASP A 255 13.79 -33.36 10.95
#